data_36833d6bb5cd412d0c4b435333933b56
#
_entry.id   36833d6bb5cd412d0c4b435333933b56
#
_cell.length_a   1.000
_cell.length_b   1.000
_cell.length_c   1.000
_cell.angle_alpha   90.00
_cell.angle_beta   90.00
_cell.angle_gamma   90.00
#
_symmetry.space_group_name_H-M   'P 1'
#
loop_
_entity.id
_entity.type
_entity.pdbx_description
1 polymer ?
#
loop_
_entity_poly.entity_id
_entity_poly.type
_entity_poly.pdbx_seq_one_letter_code
_entity_poly.pdbx_strand_id
1 'polypeptide(L)'
;MPREKKILFGFATQRFGVDGRVNISICWGRLLASVFLVGILGWISMAGAFYFHFKYNKEFSEVSFYKMLTLLPFGLADHRVEMGNYHIKKGLVQLEEENYRDAIRLLRLGVSRAPSNLQGRRVLAEFYELALKNQDFAANQLIKGLDLGGIEDLDYLKHTLGLLLRYQMDEAIQNIADKYLPEEPDLNDINRTLAFGAANANYLRGNYDRADDYLINYQLVEAIDGILLSAQISWDRGNRIAALSKLEQSIIRFPGSEPLLVKLSRYYRELGDIDKARRYAMLRNVTNPLSAAPRVELLYIYEKSGETKLVKRESLRMLKQFRDDESALQALANFAAETGYIDLARRTYEESLENEFKIDVFALLLIEAHLVEKDFQGALKFSEELLKERPDWVTKKWGIFNALRAVASYGMGRPDLGEIYLKDFLDEQSRQGTYVAVAKRFTSINQNQQASKILTIAHQRSPTSQAILSELIRAKLTIGHTDKLYDLISRYLLMRRPDTDLLSEAYRKLGSDRFIFAQNRDSLLLQLGALLRERSQITPTLAL
;
A
#
# COMPACT_ATOMS: atom_id res chain seq x y z
N MET A 1 -59.68 43.96 62.98
CA MET A 1 -59.08 43.30 61.82
C MET A 1 -57.89 42.46 62.28
N PRO A 2 -57.80 41.22 62.06
CA PRO A 2 -56.63 40.42 62.46
C PRO A 2 -55.39 40.88 61.69
N ARG A 3 -54.32 41.22 62.44
CA ARG A 3 -53.04 41.70 61.86
C ARG A 3 -52.34 40.48 61.18
N GLU A 4 -52.30 40.53 59.84
CA GLU A 4 -51.50 39.60 59.11
C GLU A 4 -50.04 40.03 59.09
N LYS A 5 -49.14 39.24 59.61
CA LYS A 5 -47.68 39.52 59.59
C LYS A 5 -47.02 38.56 58.54
N LYS A 6 -46.38 39.13 57.53
CA LYS A 6 -45.56 38.36 56.58
C LYS A 6 -44.28 37.92 57.27
N ILE A 7 -43.99 36.60 57.24
CA ILE A 7 -42.81 35.99 57.81
C ILE A 7 -42.05 35.26 56.69
N LEU A 8 -40.79 34.92 56.92
CA LEU A 8 -39.93 34.19 55.93
C LEU A 8 -39.87 34.89 54.56
N PHE A 9 -39.50 36.23 54.57
CA PHE A 9 -39.41 37.01 53.32
C PHE A 9 -40.73 37.05 52.50
N GLY A 10 -41.90 36.76 53.16
CA GLY A 10 -43.20 36.77 52.52
C GLY A 10 -43.62 35.39 51.89
N PHE A 11 -42.88 34.35 52.16
CA PHE A 11 -43.25 32.96 51.78
C PHE A 11 -44.32 32.35 52.70
N ALA A 12 -44.48 32.92 53.92
CA ALA A 12 -45.54 32.50 54.79
C ALA A 12 -46.23 33.75 55.44
N THR A 13 -47.51 33.64 55.72
CA THR A 13 -48.30 34.60 56.42
C THR A 13 -48.74 34.01 57.73
N GLN A 14 -48.53 34.77 58.82
CA GLN A 14 -48.94 34.46 60.17
C GLN A 14 -50.24 35.20 60.47
N ARG A 15 -51.32 34.49 60.77
CA ARG A 15 -52.61 35.10 61.25
C ARG A 15 -52.82 34.70 62.70
N PHE A 16 -53.10 35.68 63.52
CA PHE A 16 -53.46 35.45 64.91
C PHE A 16 -54.99 35.29 64.96
N GLY A 17 -55.43 34.10 65.36
CA GLY A 17 -56.86 33.84 65.58
C GLY A 17 -57.34 34.52 66.86
N VAL A 18 -58.66 34.66 67.00
CA VAL A 18 -59.32 35.21 68.19
C VAL A 18 -59.02 34.32 69.41
N ASP A 19 -58.70 33.04 69.20
CA ASP A 19 -58.41 32.05 70.23
C ASP A 19 -56.91 32.02 70.65
N GLY A 20 -56.12 32.98 70.24
CA GLY A 20 -54.68 33.02 70.54
C GLY A 20 -53.83 31.98 69.77
N ARG A 21 -54.44 31.21 68.89
CA ARG A 21 -53.73 30.26 68.05
C ARG A 21 -53.10 30.97 66.85
N VAL A 22 -51.86 30.62 66.55
CA VAL A 22 -51.12 31.09 65.40
C VAL A 22 -51.31 30.16 64.23
N ASN A 23 -52.01 30.61 63.17
CA ASN A 23 -52.13 29.89 61.94
C ASN A 23 -51.09 30.41 60.93
N ILE A 24 -50.19 29.53 60.47
CA ILE A 24 -49.18 29.81 59.45
C ILE A 24 -49.72 29.24 58.12
N SER A 25 -49.93 30.12 57.16
CA SER A 25 -50.28 29.75 55.82
C SER A 25 -49.11 30.02 54.87
N ILE A 26 -48.73 28.99 54.09
CA ILE A 26 -47.63 29.08 53.13
C ILE A 26 -48.18 29.70 51.84
N CYS A 27 -47.49 30.73 51.34
CA CYS A 27 -47.80 31.36 50.06
C CYS A 27 -47.16 30.54 48.91
N TRP A 28 -47.73 29.42 48.59
CA TRP A 28 -47.21 28.47 47.57
C TRP A 28 -46.87 29.12 46.26
N GLY A 29 -47.63 30.09 45.75
CA GLY A 29 -47.36 30.78 44.50
C GLY A 29 -46.01 31.56 44.54
N ARG A 30 -45.72 32.25 45.68
CA ARG A 30 -44.44 32.98 45.84
C ARG A 30 -43.28 32.03 46.03
N LEU A 31 -43.45 30.96 46.78
CA LEU A 31 -42.45 29.93 47.02
C LEU A 31 -42.08 29.23 45.71
N LEU A 32 -43.05 28.79 44.92
CA LEU A 32 -42.85 28.17 43.63
C LEU A 32 -42.21 29.16 42.64
N ALA A 33 -42.67 30.42 42.59
CA ALA A 33 -42.04 31.44 41.72
C ALA A 33 -40.58 31.71 42.10
N SER A 34 -40.24 31.71 43.39
CA SER A 34 -38.86 31.91 43.85
C SER A 34 -37.97 30.72 43.55
N VAL A 35 -38.51 29.49 43.77
CA VAL A 35 -37.79 28.25 43.39
C VAL A 35 -37.55 28.21 41.90
N PHE A 36 -38.53 28.60 41.09
CA PHE A 36 -38.40 28.68 39.63
C PHE A 36 -37.38 29.73 39.21
N LEU A 37 -37.39 30.94 39.83
CA LEU A 37 -36.43 32.00 39.55
C LEU A 37 -35.00 31.59 39.93
N VAL A 38 -34.81 30.94 41.08
CA VAL A 38 -33.50 30.40 41.51
C VAL A 38 -33.05 29.30 40.57
N GLY A 39 -33.96 28.44 40.10
CA GLY A 39 -33.69 27.43 39.10
C GLY A 39 -33.20 28.03 37.78
N ILE A 40 -33.87 29.07 37.27
CA ILE A 40 -33.45 29.78 36.05
C ILE A 40 -32.07 30.45 36.24
N LEU A 41 -31.85 31.15 37.35
CA LEU A 41 -30.58 31.79 37.64
C LEU A 41 -29.44 30.77 37.79
N GLY A 42 -29.72 29.63 38.44
CA GLY A 42 -28.80 28.52 38.54
C GLY A 42 -28.45 27.95 37.17
N TRP A 43 -29.46 27.79 36.30
CA TRP A 43 -29.29 27.34 34.93
C TRP A 43 -28.40 28.28 34.09
N ILE A 44 -28.68 29.60 34.14
CA ILE A 44 -27.88 30.61 33.43
C ILE A 44 -26.45 30.64 33.97
N SER A 45 -26.27 30.58 35.31
CA SER A 45 -24.95 30.55 35.94
C SER A 45 -24.14 29.33 35.54
N MET A 46 -24.80 28.15 35.49
CA MET A 46 -24.19 26.91 35.03
C MET A 46 -23.78 27.00 33.56
N ALA A 47 -24.66 27.50 32.69
CA ALA A 47 -24.35 27.71 31.28
C ALA A 47 -23.17 28.68 31.09
N GLY A 48 -23.10 29.78 31.93
CA GLY A 48 -21.97 30.70 31.95
C GLY A 48 -20.66 30.02 32.34
N ALA A 49 -20.69 29.23 33.42
CA ALA A 49 -19.50 28.49 33.89
C ALA A 49 -18.98 27.54 32.83
N PHE A 50 -19.85 26.79 32.16
CA PHE A 50 -19.47 25.89 31.06
C PHE A 50 -18.94 26.68 29.86
N TYR A 51 -19.59 27.79 29.47
CA TYR A 51 -19.11 28.65 28.40
C TYR A 51 -17.67 29.13 28.64
N PHE A 52 -17.39 29.66 29.85
CA PHE A 52 -16.05 30.10 30.21
C PHE A 52 -15.05 28.94 30.24
N HIS A 53 -15.44 27.80 30.81
CA HIS A 53 -14.57 26.64 30.86
C HIS A 53 -14.17 26.15 29.45
N PHE A 54 -15.14 26.01 28.56
CA PHE A 54 -14.83 25.53 27.22
C PHE A 54 -14.09 26.55 26.38
N LYS A 55 -14.45 27.82 26.46
CA LYS A 55 -13.82 28.89 25.69
C LYS A 55 -12.38 29.19 26.12
N TYR A 56 -12.12 29.26 27.41
CA TYR A 56 -10.82 29.71 27.92
C TYR A 56 -9.94 28.55 28.40
N ASN A 57 -10.49 27.54 29.07
CA ASN A 57 -9.67 26.42 29.57
C ASN A 57 -9.46 25.30 28.52
N LYS A 58 -10.41 25.12 27.59
CA LYS A 58 -10.32 24.13 26.51
C LYS A 58 -10.01 24.76 25.14
N GLU A 59 -9.84 26.06 25.08
CA GLU A 59 -9.52 26.83 23.86
C GLU A 59 -10.50 26.58 22.70
N PHE A 60 -11.77 26.25 23.01
CA PHE A 60 -12.78 26.00 22.00
C PHE A 60 -13.44 27.32 21.59
N SER A 61 -12.87 27.98 20.56
CA SER A 61 -13.30 29.34 20.12
C SER A 61 -14.71 29.33 19.49
N GLU A 62 -15.21 28.22 18.97
CA GLU A 62 -16.51 28.11 18.32
C GLU A 62 -17.68 27.91 19.30
N VAL A 63 -17.41 27.84 20.61
CA VAL A 63 -18.46 27.72 21.63
C VAL A 63 -19.29 28.99 21.72
N SER A 64 -20.64 28.85 21.73
CA SER A 64 -21.58 29.95 21.92
C SER A 64 -22.27 29.83 23.26
N PHE A 65 -22.42 30.96 24.00
CA PHE A 65 -23.18 31.01 25.24
C PHE A 65 -24.62 30.54 25.03
N TYR A 66 -25.25 30.93 23.92
CA TYR A 66 -26.60 30.51 23.56
C TYR A 66 -26.72 28.99 23.44
N LYS A 67 -25.74 28.35 22.81
CA LYS A 67 -25.69 26.86 22.76
C LYS A 67 -25.57 26.23 24.15
N MET A 68 -24.74 26.81 25.03
CA MET A 68 -24.62 26.31 26.41
C MET A 68 -25.92 26.46 27.17
N LEU A 69 -26.67 27.56 26.94
CA LEU A 69 -27.95 27.81 27.58
C LEU A 69 -29.06 26.88 27.10
N THR A 70 -29.09 26.57 25.79
CA THR A 70 -30.19 25.79 25.20
C THR A 70 -29.94 24.29 25.23
N LEU A 71 -28.69 23.83 25.17
CA LEU A 71 -28.32 22.41 25.04
C LEU A 71 -27.98 21.73 26.36
N LEU A 72 -27.62 22.47 27.40
CA LEU A 72 -27.36 21.90 28.71
C LEU A 72 -28.67 21.68 29.50
N PRO A 73 -28.78 20.53 30.23
CA PRO A 73 -27.80 19.44 30.37
C PRO A 73 -27.87 18.39 29.24
N PHE A 74 -28.85 18.43 28.33
CA PHE A 74 -29.20 17.38 27.40
C PHE A 74 -28.27 17.31 26.17
N GLY A 75 -27.60 18.41 25.79
CA GLY A 75 -26.73 18.50 24.61
C GLY A 75 -25.25 18.24 24.84
N LEU A 76 -24.84 17.66 25.99
CA LEU A 76 -23.42 17.40 26.28
C LEU A 76 -22.76 16.44 25.29
N ALA A 77 -23.52 15.46 24.79
CA ALA A 77 -23.03 14.51 23.80
C ALA A 77 -22.71 15.22 22.47
N ASP A 78 -23.63 16.05 21.98
CA ASP A 78 -23.46 16.80 20.73
C ASP A 78 -22.33 17.81 20.84
N HIS A 79 -22.23 18.50 21.99
CA HIS A 79 -21.12 19.41 22.26
C HIS A 79 -19.75 18.70 22.26
N ARG A 80 -19.70 17.45 22.77
CA ARG A 80 -18.48 16.64 22.72
C ARG A 80 -18.06 16.35 21.27
N VAL A 81 -19.03 16.03 20.40
CA VAL A 81 -18.79 15.79 18.96
C VAL A 81 -18.34 17.07 18.27
N GLU A 82 -19.00 18.23 18.53
CA GLU A 82 -18.58 19.53 17.99
C GLU A 82 -17.15 19.89 18.38
N MET A 83 -16.80 19.71 19.66
CA MET A 83 -15.44 19.91 20.13
C MET A 83 -14.45 18.94 19.47
N GLY A 84 -14.86 17.70 19.20
CA GLY A 84 -14.09 16.73 18.44
C GLY A 84 -13.79 17.22 17.02
N ASN A 85 -14.82 17.67 16.30
CA ASN A 85 -14.68 18.23 14.96
C ASN A 85 -13.78 19.47 14.93
N TYR A 86 -13.89 20.35 15.93
CA TYR A 86 -12.99 21.49 16.06
C TYR A 86 -11.52 21.08 16.23
N HIS A 87 -11.23 20.06 17.06
CA HIS A 87 -9.87 19.54 17.20
C HIS A 87 -9.36 18.91 15.91
N ILE A 88 -10.22 18.21 15.17
CA ILE A 88 -9.85 17.66 13.84
C ILE A 88 -9.46 18.81 12.91
N LYS A 89 -10.30 19.85 12.80
CA LYS A 89 -10.02 21.03 11.97
C LYS A 89 -8.69 21.70 12.35
N LYS A 90 -8.45 21.93 13.64
CA LYS A 90 -7.15 22.44 14.13
C LYS A 90 -5.99 21.48 13.80
N GLY A 91 -6.21 20.18 13.92
CA GLY A 91 -5.20 19.18 13.60
C GLY A 91 -4.83 19.19 12.12
N LEU A 92 -5.80 19.39 11.22
CA LEU A 92 -5.55 19.53 9.79
C LEU A 92 -4.73 20.79 9.46
N VAL A 93 -5.04 21.93 10.09
CA VAL A 93 -4.23 23.15 9.95
C VAL A 93 -2.78 22.93 10.42
N GLN A 94 -2.60 22.26 11.57
CA GLN A 94 -1.24 21.95 12.06
C GLN A 94 -0.48 20.98 11.14
N LEU A 95 -1.21 20.14 10.39
CA LEU A 95 -0.60 19.26 9.39
C LEU A 95 -0.11 20.06 8.17
N GLU A 96 -0.88 21.07 7.72
CA GLU A 96 -0.49 21.98 6.64
C GLU A 96 0.71 22.87 7.04
N GLU A 97 0.82 23.21 8.33
CA GLU A 97 1.96 23.95 8.91
C GLU A 97 3.18 23.03 9.21
N GLU A 98 3.14 21.75 8.79
CA GLU A 98 4.17 20.73 9.04
C GLU A 98 4.46 20.46 10.54
N ASN A 99 3.58 20.87 11.43
CA ASN A 99 3.68 20.62 12.87
C ASN A 99 3.08 19.26 13.24
N TYR A 100 3.74 18.21 12.83
CA TYR A 100 3.25 16.82 12.93
C TYR A 100 2.93 16.36 14.34
N ARG A 101 3.67 16.83 15.35
CA ARG A 101 3.47 16.43 16.75
C ARG A 101 2.13 16.91 17.29
N ASP A 102 1.80 18.17 17.05
CA ASP A 102 0.53 18.74 17.49
C ASP A 102 -0.62 18.28 16.62
N ALA A 103 -0.41 18.13 15.31
CA ALA A 103 -1.39 17.57 14.38
C ALA A 103 -1.90 16.21 14.87
N ILE A 104 -1.02 15.24 15.13
CA ILE A 104 -1.43 13.89 15.57
C ILE A 104 -2.13 13.92 16.93
N ARG A 105 -1.66 14.76 17.86
CA ARG A 105 -2.30 14.92 19.17
C ARG A 105 -3.74 15.42 19.05
N LEU A 106 -3.94 16.44 18.22
CA LEU A 106 -5.26 17.04 17.97
C LEU A 106 -6.18 16.08 17.20
N LEU A 107 -5.69 15.40 16.17
CA LEU A 107 -6.45 14.41 15.41
C LEU A 107 -6.89 13.23 16.29
N ARG A 108 -6.01 12.68 17.12
CA ARG A 108 -6.37 11.62 18.09
C ARG A 108 -7.47 12.07 19.04
N LEU A 109 -7.32 13.26 19.62
CA LEU A 109 -8.29 13.82 20.53
C LEU A 109 -9.63 14.09 19.82
N GLY A 110 -9.56 14.61 18.61
CA GLY A 110 -10.73 14.90 17.78
C GLY A 110 -11.51 13.64 17.41
N VAL A 111 -10.84 12.63 16.86
CA VAL A 111 -11.47 11.36 16.48
C VAL A 111 -12.03 10.60 17.68
N SER A 112 -11.40 10.69 18.86
CA SER A 112 -11.95 10.09 20.09
C SER A 112 -13.24 10.75 20.58
N ARG A 113 -13.47 12.01 20.26
CA ARG A 113 -14.66 12.78 20.64
C ARG A 113 -15.74 12.80 19.56
N ALA A 114 -15.33 12.85 18.30
CA ALA A 114 -16.19 12.79 17.12
C ALA A 114 -15.87 11.54 16.28
N PRO A 115 -16.26 10.35 16.75
CA PRO A 115 -15.89 9.10 16.11
C PRO A 115 -16.50 8.90 14.71
N SER A 116 -17.61 9.58 14.40
CA SER A 116 -18.26 9.56 13.08
C SER A 116 -17.63 10.53 12.07
N ASN A 117 -16.60 11.30 12.44
CA ASN A 117 -15.89 12.16 11.50
C ASN A 117 -14.92 11.32 10.66
N LEU A 118 -15.38 10.93 9.46
CA LEU A 118 -14.66 10.06 8.54
C LEU A 118 -13.37 10.72 8.01
N GLN A 119 -13.40 12.02 7.73
CA GLN A 119 -12.21 12.77 7.28
C GLN A 119 -11.11 12.73 8.34
N GLY A 120 -11.43 13.03 9.59
CA GLY A 120 -10.46 12.97 10.67
C GLY A 120 -9.88 11.56 10.88
N ARG A 121 -10.72 10.53 10.74
CA ARG A 121 -10.28 9.13 10.80
C ARG A 121 -9.33 8.77 9.66
N ARG A 122 -9.66 9.17 8.42
CA ARG A 122 -8.82 8.91 7.26
C ARG A 122 -7.45 9.53 7.40
N VAL A 123 -7.39 10.83 7.71
CA VAL A 123 -6.11 11.54 7.90
C VAL A 123 -5.30 10.95 9.06
N LEU A 124 -5.95 10.58 10.16
CA LEU A 124 -5.29 9.92 11.29
C LEU A 124 -4.72 8.55 10.88
N ALA A 125 -5.45 7.78 10.09
CA ALA A 125 -5.00 6.49 9.57
C ALA A 125 -3.80 6.66 8.61
N GLU A 126 -3.86 7.61 7.68
CA GLU A 126 -2.75 7.96 6.78
C GLU A 126 -1.49 8.36 7.57
N PHE A 127 -1.65 9.11 8.64
CA PHE A 127 -0.53 9.49 9.49
C PHE A 127 0.12 8.27 10.17
N TYR A 128 -0.70 7.33 10.67
CA TYR A 128 -0.19 6.07 11.25
C TYR A 128 0.47 5.19 10.21
N GLU A 129 -0.08 5.14 8.98
CA GLU A 129 0.47 4.37 7.87
C GLU A 129 1.85 4.92 7.45
N LEU A 130 1.93 6.21 7.14
CA LEU A 130 3.08 6.81 6.45
C LEU A 130 4.18 7.24 7.42
N ALA A 131 3.82 7.93 8.51
CA ALA A 131 4.79 8.50 9.43
C ALA A 131 5.18 7.54 10.56
N LEU A 132 4.22 6.83 11.14
CA LEU A 132 4.47 5.94 12.28
C LEU A 132 4.66 4.47 11.85
N LYS A 133 4.43 4.14 10.58
CA LYS A 133 4.55 2.80 9.99
C LYS A 133 3.78 1.73 10.79
N ASN A 134 2.65 2.12 11.37
CA ASN A 134 1.75 1.25 12.14
C ASN A 134 0.49 0.96 11.32
N GLN A 135 0.60 0.01 10.39
CA GLN A 135 -0.45 -0.36 9.45
C GLN A 135 -1.68 -0.97 10.14
N ASP A 136 -1.46 -1.75 11.20
CA ASP A 136 -2.55 -2.41 11.93
C ASP A 136 -3.45 -1.38 12.62
N PHE A 137 -2.84 -0.34 13.21
CA PHE A 137 -3.62 0.73 13.81
C PHE A 137 -4.36 1.56 12.75
N ALA A 138 -3.71 1.85 11.62
CA ALA A 138 -4.34 2.55 10.50
C ALA A 138 -5.56 1.77 9.97
N ALA A 139 -5.41 0.46 9.71
CA ALA A 139 -6.48 -0.42 9.27
C ALA A 139 -7.64 -0.45 10.27
N ASN A 140 -7.35 -0.62 11.56
CA ASN A 140 -8.37 -0.64 12.62
C ASN A 140 -9.14 0.69 12.72
N GLN A 141 -8.48 1.85 12.49
CA GLN A 141 -9.18 3.13 12.47
C GLN A 141 -10.15 3.23 11.29
N LEU A 142 -9.74 2.77 10.12
CA LEU A 142 -10.59 2.79 8.91
C LEU A 142 -11.75 1.81 9.03
N ILE A 143 -11.50 0.57 9.46
CA ILE A 143 -12.55 -0.45 9.62
C ILE A 143 -13.63 0.01 10.60
N LYS A 144 -13.23 0.58 11.74
CA LYS A 144 -14.20 1.15 12.70
C LYS A 144 -15.04 2.29 12.12
N GLY A 145 -14.50 3.00 11.15
CA GLY A 145 -15.23 4.07 10.46
C GLY A 145 -16.35 3.56 9.56
N LEU A 146 -16.24 2.34 9.04
CA LEU A 146 -17.30 1.71 8.23
C LEU A 146 -18.60 1.57 9.03
N ASP A 147 -18.52 1.17 10.30
CA ASP A 147 -19.69 1.07 11.20
C ASP A 147 -20.32 2.43 11.56
N LEU A 148 -19.62 3.51 11.29
CA LEU A 148 -20.00 4.87 11.65
C LEU A 148 -20.42 5.72 10.43
N GLY A 149 -20.90 5.07 9.38
CA GLY A 149 -21.36 5.66 8.13
C GLY A 149 -20.34 5.59 6.99
N GLY A 150 -19.11 5.15 7.24
CA GLY A 150 -18.06 5.04 6.20
C GLY A 150 -18.37 4.00 5.12
N ILE A 151 -19.28 3.05 5.40
CA ILE A 151 -19.70 2.09 4.38
C ILE A 151 -20.54 2.75 3.28
N GLU A 152 -21.27 3.82 3.59
CA GLU A 152 -22.09 4.57 2.65
C GLU A 152 -21.28 5.63 1.88
N ASP A 153 -20.05 5.92 2.33
CA ASP A 153 -19.09 6.82 1.66
C ASP A 153 -18.18 6.00 0.75
N LEU A 154 -18.42 6.11 -0.56
CA LEU A 154 -17.68 5.36 -1.57
C LEU A 154 -16.17 5.63 -1.55
N ASP A 155 -15.77 6.88 -1.31
CA ASP A 155 -14.35 7.25 -1.27
C ASP A 155 -13.67 6.72 -0.01
N TYR A 156 -14.37 6.75 1.12
CA TYR A 156 -13.88 6.16 2.36
C TYR A 156 -13.74 4.64 2.23
N LEU A 157 -14.73 3.97 1.64
CA LEU A 157 -14.70 2.52 1.37
C LEU A 157 -13.53 2.15 0.45
N LYS A 158 -13.36 2.85 -0.68
CA LYS A 158 -12.22 2.63 -1.60
C LYS A 158 -10.89 2.80 -0.91
N HIS A 159 -10.74 3.85 -0.09
CA HIS A 159 -9.51 4.09 0.67
C HIS A 159 -9.24 2.96 1.67
N THR A 160 -10.27 2.51 2.40
CA THR A 160 -10.18 1.41 3.35
C THR A 160 -9.75 0.13 2.66
N LEU A 161 -10.44 -0.29 1.60
CA LEU A 161 -10.12 -1.50 0.85
C LEU A 161 -8.72 -1.41 0.22
N GLY A 162 -8.33 -0.24 -0.30
CA GLY A 162 -7.02 0.01 -0.87
C GLY A 162 -5.89 -0.18 0.15
N LEU A 163 -6.05 0.32 1.38
CA LEU A 163 -5.09 0.10 2.46
C LEU A 163 -5.02 -1.38 2.84
N LEU A 164 -6.16 -2.04 3.03
CA LEU A 164 -6.20 -3.45 3.41
C LEU A 164 -5.57 -4.36 2.35
N LEU A 165 -5.84 -4.10 1.06
CA LEU A 165 -5.20 -4.81 -0.06
C LEU A 165 -3.69 -4.58 -0.09
N ARG A 166 -3.23 -3.36 0.13
CA ARG A 166 -1.80 -3.00 0.14
C ARG A 166 -1.03 -3.76 1.21
N TYR A 167 -1.60 -3.90 2.39
CA TYR A 167 -0.97 -4.55 3.53
C TYR A 167 -1.37 -6.03 3.71
N GLN A 168 -1.97 -6.63 2.68
CA GLN A 168 -2.32 -8.06 2.65
C GLN A 168 -3.27 -8.51 3.77
N MET A 169 -4.14 -7.62 4.21
CA MET A 169 -5.18 -7.90 5.23
C MET A 169 -6.44 -8.49 4.57
N ASP A 170 -6.25 -9.55 3.79
CA ASP A 170 -7.32 -10.14 2.95
C ASP A 170 -8.47 -10.70 3.77
N GLU A 171 -8.19 -11.27 4.94
CA GLU A 171 -9.20 -11.76 5.88
C GLU A 171 -10.11 -10.63 6.39
N ALA A 172 -9.53 -9.46 6.68
CA ALA A 172 -10.32 -8.30 7.08
C ALA A 172 -11.26 -7.85 5.97
N ILE A 173 -10.84 -7.91 4.69
CA ILE A 173 -11.71 -7.61 3.54
C ILE A 173 -12.85 -8.62 3.45
N GLN A 174 -12.58 -9.93 3.64
CA GLN A 174 -13.64 -10.95 3.65
C GLN A 174 -14.64 -10.69 4.77
N ASN A 175 -14.19 -10.43 6.00
CA ASN A 175 -15.06 -10.13 7.12
C ASN A 175 -15.93 -8.89 6.89
N ILE A 176 -15.40 -7.86 6.21
CA ILE A 176 -16.16 -6.68 5.81
C ILE A 176 -17.21 -7.07 4.74
N ALA A 177 -16.81 -7.84 3.73
CA ALA A 177 -17.72 -8.31 2.69
C ALA A 177 -18.86 -9.17 3.26
N ASP A 178 -18.54 -10.14 4.10
CA ASP A 178 -19.52 -11.03 4.75
C ASP A 178 -20.48 -10.25 5.68
N LYS A 179 -20.03 -9.12 6.25
CA LYS A 179 -20.84 -8.27 7.13
C LYS A 179 -21.79 -7.34 6.39
N TYR A 180 -21.35 -6.77 5.26
CA TYR A 180 -22.05 -5.64 4.62
C TYR A 180 -22.68 -5.97 3.27
N LEU A 181 -22.24 -7.03 2.58
CA LEU A 181 -22.89 -7.44 1.34
C LEU A 181 -24.22 -8.14 1.65
N PRO A 182 -25.29 -7.79 0.93
CA PRO A 182 -26.58 -8.47 1.09
C PRO A 182 -26.53 -9.90 0.55
N GLU A 183 -27.39 -10.77 1.07
CA GLU A 183 -27.53 -12.16 0.60
C GLU A 183 -27.92 -12.22 -0.89
N GLU A 184 -28.84 -11.36 -1.31
CA GLU A 184 -29.17 -11.17 -2.72
C GLU A 184 -28.34 -10.01 -3.30
N PRO A 185 -27.60 -10.21 -4.39
CA PRO A 185 -26.74 -9.19 -4.96
C PRO A 185 -27.51 -7.93 -5.38
N ASP A 186 -27.15 -6.79 -4.79
CA ASP A 186 -27.63 -5.47 -5.18
C ASP A 186 -26.47 -4.72 -5.89
N LEU A 187 -26.75 -4.24 -7.10
CA LEU A 187 -25.76 -3.70 -8.05
C LEU A 187 -25.44 -2.21 -7.84
N ASN A 188 -25.63 -1.68 -6.64
CA ASN A 188 -25.19 -0.32 -6.33
C ASN A 188 -23.65 -0.20 -6.30
N ASP A 189 -23.13 1.02 -6.43
CA ASP A 189 -21.69 1.27 -6.53
C ASP A 189 -20.90 0.86 -5.27
N ILE A 190 -21.53 0.94 -4.10
CA ILE A 190 -20.93 0.54 -2.82
C ILE A 190 -20.74 -0.98 -2.80
N ASN A 191 -21.78 -1.74 -3.09
CA ASN A 191 -21.74 -3.19 -3.10
C ASN A 191 -20.80 -3.71 -4.19
N ARG A 192 -20.82 -3.08 -5.38
CA ARG A 192 -19.89 -3.42 -6.48
C ARG A 192 -18.43 -3.15 -6.08
N THR A 193 -18.15 -2.05 -5.40
CA THR A 193 -16.81 -1.72 -4.90
C THR A 193 -16.35 -2.71 -3.84
N LEU A 194 -17.22 -3.05 -2.91
CA LEU A 194 -16.92 -4.01 -1.85
C LEU A 194 -16.72 -5.42 -2.42
N ALA A 195 -17.60 -5.86 -3.32
CA ALA A 195 -17.48 -7.14 -4.02
C ALA A 195 -16.18 -7.23 -4.86
N PHE A 196 -15.77 -6.13 -5.50
CA PHE A 196 -14.50 -6.07 -6.22
C PHE A 196 -13.30 -6.20 -5.27
N GLY A 197 -13.34 -5.55 -4.10
CA GLY A 197 -12.34 -5.73 -3.05
C GLY A 197 -12.25 -7.19 -2.57
N ALA A 198 -13.40 -7.83 -2.33
CA ALA A 198 -13.49 -9.22 -1.93
C ALA A 198 -13.02 -10.20 -3.04
N ALA A 199 -13.36 -9.92 -4.30
CA ALA A 199 -12.88 -10.69 -5.45
C ALA A 199 -11.35 -10.64 -5.54
N ASN A 200 -10.74 -9.45 -5.38
CA ASN A 200 -9.29 -9.29 -5.36
C ASN A 200 -8.64 -10.04 -4.20
N ALA A 201 -9.19 -9.94 -2.99
CA ALA A 201 -8.67 -10.63 -1.82
C ALA A 201 -8.69 -12.16 -2.01
N ASN A 202 -9.79 -12.71 -2.54
CA ASN A 202 -9.91 -14.14 -2.86
C ASN A 202 -8.95 -14.56 -3.96
N TYR A 203 -8.86 -13.79 -5.06
CA TYR A 203 -7.90 -14.03 -6.13
C TYR A 203 -6.46 -14.09 -5.60
N LEU A 204 -6.06 -13.13 -4.76
CA LEU A 204 -4.72 -13.07 -4.17
C LEU A 204 -4.42 -14.26 -3.25
N ARG A 205 -5.42 -14.87 -2.65
CA ARG A 205 -5.29 -16.10 -1.83
C ARG A 205 -5.41 -17.39 -2.63
N GLY A 206 -5.70 -17.30 -3.94
CA GLY A 206 -5.89 -18.46 -4.81
C GLY A 206 -7.29 -19.06 -4.78
N ASN A 207 -8.23 -18.42 -4.09
CA ASN A 207 -9.64 -18.82 -4.03
C ASN A 207 -10.39 -18.34 -5.29
N TYR A 208 -10.00 -18.88 -6.44
CA TYR A 208 -10.47 -18.40 -7.75
C TYR A 208 -11.96 -18.55 -7.95
N ASP A 209 -12.57 -19.62 -7.44
CA ASP A 209 -14.02 -19.84 -7.58
C ASP A 209 -14.81 -18.74 -6.86
N ARG A 210 -14.46 -18.44 -5.59
CA ARG A 210 -15.09 -17.34 -4.85
C ARG A 210 -14.84 -15.99 -5.51
N ALA A 211 -13.67 -15.77 -6.09
CA ALA A 211 -13.38 -14.54 -6.82
C ALA A 211 -14.27 -14.41 -8.07
N ASP A 212 -14.45 -15.49 -8.84
CA ASP A 212 -15.34 -15.52 -10.00
C ASP A 212 -16.81 -15.33 -9.59
N ASP A 213 -17.27 -15.92 -8.47
CA ASP A 213 -18.62 -15.72 -7.94
C ASP A 213 -18.92 -14.23 -7.69
N TYR A 214 -17.99 -13.49 -7.05
CA TYR A 214 -18.15 -12.05 -6.87
C TYR A 214 -18.16 -11.28 -8.20
N LEU A 215 -17.29 -11.65 -9.15
CA LEU A 215 -17.22 -11.01 -10.45
C LEU A 215 -18.52 -11.18 -11.26
N ILE A 216 -19.15 -12.34 -11.17
CA ILE A 216 -20.37 -12.68 -11.89
C ILE A 216 -21.59 -12.07 -11.20
N ASN A 217 -21.76 -12.33 -9.90
CA ASN A 217 -22.94 -11.93 -9.15
C ASN A 217 -23.13 -10.41 -9.09
N TYR A 218 -22.03 -9.66 -9.02
CA TYR A 218 -22.05 -8.19 -9.01
C TYR A 218 -21.77 -7.56 -10.38
N GLN A 219 -21.79 -8.35 -11.48
CA GLN A 219 -21.58 -7.90 -12.87
C GLN A 219 -20.32 -7.06 -13.06
N LEU A 220 -19.25 -7.38 -12.34
CA LEU A 220 -18.01 -6.59 -12.35
C LEU A 220 -17.26 -6.71 -13.67
N VAL A 221 -17.50 -7.78 -14.43
CA VAL A 221 -16.91 -8.01 -15.77
C VAL A 221 -17.42 -7.05 -16.85
N GLU A 222 -18.33 -6.14 -16.50
CA GLU A 222 -18.74 -5.07 -17.41
C GLU A 222 -17.74 -3.89 -17.43
N ALA A 223 -16.96 -3.74 -16.38
CA ALA A 223 -15.91 -2.73 -16.23
C ALA A 223 -14.52 -3.30 -16.52
N ILE A 224 -13.60 -2.44 -16.97
CA ILE A 224 -12.23 -2.83 -17.35
C ILE A 224 -11.51 -3.56 -16.23
N ASP A 225 -11.61 -3.09 -14.99
CA ASP A 225 -10.91 -3.70 -13.84
C ASP A 225 -11.41 -5.12 -13.56
N GLY A 226 -12.71 -5.35 -13.64
CA GLY A 226 -13.31 -6.68 -13.48
C GLY A 226 -12.95 -7.63 -14.63
N ILE A 227 -12.90 -7.12 -15.86
CA ILE A 227 -12.42 -7.88 -17.04
C ILE A 227 -10.97 -8.30 -16.83
N LEU A 228 -10.11 -7.38 -16.41
CA LEU A 228 -8.70 -7.65 -16.16
C LEU A 228 -8.51 -8.70 -15.07
N LEU A 229 -9.29 -8.63 -13.98
CA LEU A 229 -9.25 -9.61 -12.91
C LEU A 229 -9.75 -10.98 -13.39
N SER A 230 -10.87 -11.04 -14.12
CA SER A 230 -11.40 -12.28 -14.69
C SER A 230 -10.43 -12.93 -15.69
N ALA A 231 -9.79 -12.12 -16.54
CA ALA A 231 -8.75 -12.62 -17.44
C ALA A 231 -7.52 -13.12 -16.68
N GLN A 232 -7.12 -12.43 -15.60
CA GLN A 232 -6.02 -12.85 -14.74
C GLN A 232 -6.32 -14.19 -14.05
N ILE A 233 -7.52 -14.36 -13.50
CA ILE A 233 -7.97 -15.63 -12.91
C ILE A 233 -7.88 -16.76 -13.96
N SER A 234 -8.42 -16.53 -15.15
CA SER A 234 -8.37 -17.52 -16.23
C SER A 234 -6.93 -17.88 -16.64
N TRP A 235 -6.05 -16.88 -16.71
CA TRP A 235 -4.63 -17.07 -17.01
C TRP A 235 -3.93 -17.92 -15.95
N ASP A 236 -4.16 -17.61 -14.68
CA ASP A 236 -3.50 -18.30 -13.56
C ASP A 236 -4.04 -19.72 -13.32
N ARG A 237 -5.26 -19.99 -13.78
CA ARG A 237 -5.82 -21.36 -13.89
C ARG A 237 -5.26 -22.16 -15.07
N GLY A 238 -4.38 -21.57 -15.89
CA GLY A 238 -3.85 -22.20 -17.10
C GLY A 238 -4.76 -22.06 -18.32
N ASN A 239 -5.96 -21.49 -18.21
CA ASN A 239 -6.89 -21.27 -19.32
C ASN A 239 -6.46 -20.06 -20.18
N ARG A 240 -5.24 -20.12 -20.71
CA ARG A 240 -4.58 -19.00 -21.40
C ARG A 240 -5.34 -18.50 -22.62
N ILE A 241 -5.93 -19.43 -23.41
CA ILE A 241 -6.74 -19.10 -24.59
C ILE A 241 -7.99 -18.32 -24.17
N ALA A 242 -8.70 -18.78 -23.13
CA ALA A 242 -9.88 -18.09 -22.61
C ALA A 242 -9.54 -16.69 -22.07
N ALA A 243 -8.41 -16.55 -21.36
CA ALA A 243 -7.94 -15.26 -20.87
C ALA A 243 -7.68 -14.27 -22.02
N LEU A 244 -6.99 -14.71 -23.07
CA LEU A 244 -6.73 -13.89 -24.26
C LEU A 244 -8.01 -13.53 -25.00
N SER A 245 -8.92 -14.50 -25.21
CA SER A 245 -10.21 -14.26 -25.87
C SER A 245 -11.04 -13.20 -25.13
N LYS A 246 -11.11 -13.27 -23.80
CA LYS A 246 -11.78 -12.24 -22.97
C LYS A 246 -11.19 -10.85 -23.20
N LEU A 247 -9.85 -10.73 -23.20
CA LEU A 247 -9.18 -9.45 -23.41
C LEU A 247 -9.35 -8.94 -24.85
N GLU A 248 -9.26 -9.81 -25.87
CA GLU A 248 -9.44 -9.44 -27.27
C GLU A 248 -10.88 -8.99 -27.58
N GLN A 249 -11.89 -9.64 -27.01
CA GLN A 249 -13.27 -9.20 -27.09
C GLN A 249 -13.47 -7.85 -26.39
N SER A 250 -12.82 -7.68 -25.26
CA SER A 250 -12.95 -6.45 -24.46
C SER A 250 -12.29 -5.26 -25.14
N ILE A 251 -11.19 -5.44 -25.88
CA ILE A 251 -10.55 -4.32 -26.60
C ILE A 251 -11.43 -3.82 -27.76
N ILE A 252 -12.32 -4.64 -28.27
CA ILE A 252 -13.33 -4.22 -29.27
C ILE A 252 -14.36 -3.29 -28.61
N ARG A 253 -14.76 -3.62 -27.38
CA ARG A 253 -15.71 -2.80 -26.60
C ARG A 253 -15.07 -1.52 -26.04
N PHE A 254 -13.79 -1.60 -25.66
CA PHE A 254 -13.03 -0.49 -25.08
C PHE A 254 -11.78 -0.20 -25.94
N PRO A 255 -11.94 0.33 -27.15
CA PRO A 255 -10.83 0.55 -28.07
C PRO A 255 -9.87 1.59 -27.48
N GLY A 256 -8.57 1.27 -27.54
CA GLY A 256 -7.53 2.14 -27.01
C GLY A 256 -7.32 2.08 -25.49
N SER A 257 -8.02 1.19 -24.77
CA SER A 257 -7.81 0.99 -23.34
C SER A 257 -6.38 0.53 -23.05
N GLU A 258 -5.59 1.42 -22.46
CA GLU A 258 -4.19 1.13 -22.13
C GLU A 258 -4.02 -0.09 -21.24
N PRO A 259 -4.81 -0.28 -20.13
CA PRO A 259 -4.67 -1.47 -19.29
C PRO A 259 -4.89 -2.79 -20.03
N LEU A 260 -5.86 -2.83 -20.97
CA LEU A 260 -6.12 -4.03 -21.79
C LEU A 260 -4.99 -4.30 -22.77
N LEU A 261 -4.48 -3.25 -23.44
CA LEU A 261 -3.36 -3.36 -24.39
C LEU A 261 -2.07 -3.82 -23.70
N VAL A 262 -1.76 -3.30 -22.52
CA VAL A 262 -0.63 -3.73 -21.70
C VAL A 262 -0.76 -5.20 -21.33
N LYS A 263 -1.95 -5.64 -20.92
CA LYS A 263 -2.19 -7.03 -20.53
C LYS A 263 -2.07 -7.99 -21.71
N LEU A 264 -2.64 -7.63 -22.86
CA LEU A 264 -2.54 -8.42 -24.10
C LEU A 264 -1.10 -8.55 -24.58
N SER A 265 -0.36 -7.44 -24.68
CA SER A 265 1.05 -7.44 -25.08
C SER A 265 1.87 -8.33 -24.14
N ARG A 266 1.67 -8.20 -22.83
CA ARG A 266 2.36 -9.00 -21.82
C ARG A 266 2.05 -10.50 -21.97
N TYR A 267 0.78 -10.88 -22.09
CA TYR A 267 0.37 -12.29 -22.17
C TYR A 267 0.86 -12.96 -23.45
N TYR A 268 0.80 -12.27 -24.61
CA TYR A 268 1.38 -12.78 -25.84
C TYR A 268 2.90 -12.93 -25.76
N ARG A 269 3.59 -12.00 -25.11
CA ARG A 269 5.03 -12.10 -24.86
C ARG A 269 5.39 -13.30 -23.95
N GLU A 270 4.59 -13.57 -22.93
CA GLU A 270 4.76 -14.73 -22.04
C GLU A 270 4.53 -16.06 -22.78
N LEU A 271 3.60 -16.09 -23.74
CA LEU A 271 3.37 -17.26 -24.62
C LEU A 271 4.45 -17.43 -25.70
N GLY A 272 5.28 -16.42 -25.93
CA GLY A 272 6.25 -16.43 -27.02
C GLY A 272 5.68 -15.99 -28.38
N ASP A 273 4.43 -15.59 -28.47
CA ASP A 273 3.83 -14.99 -29.68
C ASP A 273 4.26 -13.53 -29.81
N ILE A 274 5.50 -13.36 -30.28
CA ILE A 274 6.15 -12.05 -30.35
C ILE A 274 5.45 -11.11 -31.35
N ASP A 275 4.86 -11.63 -32.42
CA ASP A 275 4.19 -10.84 -33.44
C ASP A 275 2.91 -10.19 -32.87
N LYS A 276 2.11 -10.94 -32.15
CA LYS A 276 0.93 -10.40 -31.48
C LYS A 276 1.32 -9.47 -30.34
N ALA A 277 2.33 -9.79 -29.53
CA ALA A 277 2.86 -8.90 -28.51
C ALA A 277 3.25 -7.54 -29.10
N ARG A 278 3.99 -7.56 -30.22
CA ARG A 278 4.38 -6.35 -30.98
C ARG A 278 3.17 -5.58 -31.47
N ARG A 279 2.18 -6.26 -32.06
CA ARG A 279 0.95 -5.62 -32.54
C ARG A 279 0.25 -4.81 -31.46
N TYR A 280 0.06 -5.39 -30.27
CA TYR A 280 -0.61 -4.69 -29.17
C TYR A 280 0.25 -3.58 -28.55
N ALA A 281 1.56 -3.76 -28.48
CA ALA A 281 2.49 -2.70 -28.06
C ALA A 281 2.51 -1.53 -29.07
N MET A 282 2.47 -1.82 -30.38
CA MET A 282 2.36 -0.77 -31.42
C MET A 282 1.02 -0.04 -31.32
N LEU A 283 -0.10 -0.75 -31.11
CA LEU A 283 -1.41 -0.12 -30.95
C LEU A 283 -1.41 0.81 -29.74
N ARG A 284 -0.82 0.37 -28.63
CA ARG A 284 -0.61 1.21 -27.44
C ARG A 284 0.23 2.46 -27.75
N ASN A 285 1.28 2.34 -28.56
CA ASN A 285 2.10 3.48 -28.97
C ASN A 285 1.34 4.47 -29.87
N VAL A 286 0.42 3.98 -30.71
CA VAL A 286 -0.43 4.84 -31.54
C VAL A 286 -1.46 5.58 -30.70
N THR A 287 -2.05 4.95 -29.70
CA THR A 287 -3.01 5.59 -28.78
C THR A 287 -2.36 6.57 -27.81
N ASN A 288 -1.09 6.34 -27.44
CA ASN A 288 -0.33 7.19 -26.52
C ASN A 288 1.03 7.62 -27.12
N PRO A 289 1.04 8.42 -28.19
CA PRO A 289 2.27 8.71 -28.95
C PRO A 289 3.29 9.57 -28.19
N LEU A 290 2.85 10.30 -27.16
CA LEU A 290 3.70 11.13 -26.30
C LEU A 290 4.29 10.36 -25.11
N SER A 291 3.84 9.15 -24.86
CA SER A 291 4.37 8.32 -23.77
C SER A 291 5.59 7.52 -24.23
N ALA A 292 6.63 7.51 -23.39
CA ALA A 292 7.82 6.68 -23.61
C ALA A 292 7.57 5.20 -23.30
N ALA A 293 6.65 4.88 -22.37
CA ALA A 293 6.43 3.53 -21.89
C ALA A 293 6.09 2.50 -22.98
N PRO A 294 5.18 2.76 -23.95
CA PRO A 294 4.92 1.83 -25.06
C PRO A 294 6.15 1.58 -25.94
N ARG A 295 6.98 2.60 -26.12
CA ARG A 295 8.20 2.49 -26.95
C ARG A 295 9.30 1.68 -26.26
N VAL A 296 9.46 1.88 -24.94
CA VAL A 296 10.37 1.03 -24.14
C VAL A 296 9.91 -0.42 -24.17
N GLU A 297 8.61 -0.69 -24.07
CA GLU A 297 8.06 -2.04 -24.22
C GLU A 297 8.40 -2.66 -25.60
N LEU A 298 8.30 -1.87 -26.67
CA LEU A 298 8.73 -2.31 -28.01
C LEU A 298 10.24 -2.60 -28.06
N LEU A 299 11.09 -1.84 -27.37
CA LEU A 299 12.52 -2.16 -27.30
C LEU A 299 12.76 -3.54 -26.66
N TYR A 300 12.08 -3.88 -25.55
CA TYR A 300 12.17 -5.21 -24.96
C TYR A 300 11.66 -6.32 -25.90
N ILE A 301 10.62 -6.05 -26.70
CA ILE A 301 10.12 -6.99 -27.70
C ILE A 301 11.15 -7.21 -28.82
N TYR A 302 11.74 -6.13 -29.35
CA TYR A 302 12.78 -6.21 -30.39
C TYR A 302 14.04 -6.93 -29.88
N GLU A 303 14.44 -6.66 -28.63
CA GLU A 303 15.57 -7.34 -27.98
C GLU A 303 15.31 -8.84 -27.90
N LYS A 304 14.13 -9.24 -27.40
CA LYS A 304 13.75 -10.65 -27.30
C LYS A 304 13.65 -11.35 -28.68
N SER A 305 13.33 -10.59 -29.74
CA SER A 305 13.31 -11.08 -31.12
C SER A 305 14.69 -11.13 -31.80
N GLY A 306 15.75 -10.64 -31.13
CA GLY A 306 17.10 -10.52 -31.71
C GLY A 306 17.23 -9.42 -32.76
N GLU A 307 16.29 -8.47 -32.83
CA GLU A 307 16.27 -7.39 -33.82
C GLU A 307 17.15 -6.19 -33.37
N THR A 308 18.41 -6.45 -33.09
CA THR A 308 19.37 -5.48 -32.51
C THR A 308 19.50 -4.17 -33.31
N LYS A 309 19.35 -4.23 -34.63
CA LYS A 309 19.34 -3.02 -35.48
C LYS A 309 18.13 -2.11 -35.20
N LEU A 310 16.97 -2.71 -34.95
CA LEU A 310 15.77 -1.97 -34.56
C LEU A 310 15.92 -1.38 -33.16
N VAL A 311 16.42 -2.16 -32.19
CA VAL A 311 16.71 -1.68 -30.84
C VAL A 311 17.61 -0.43 -30.91
N LYS A 312 18.73 -0.50 -31.63
CA LYS A 312 19.66 0.62 -31.77
C LYS A 312 19.02 1.85 -32.41
N ARG A 313 18.23 1.65 -33.49
CA ARG A 313 17.59 2.76 -34.18
C ARG A 313 16.50 3.43 -33.35
N GLU A 314 15.60 2.64 -32.74
CA GLU A 314 14.50 3.17 -31.97
C GLU A 314 14.96 3.76 -30.63
N SER A 315 15.96 3.17 -29.95
CA SER A 315 16.53 3.76 -28.75
C SER A 315 17.17 5.13 -29.01
N LEU A 316 17.88 5.29 -30.15
CA LEU A 316 18.44 6.60 -30.51
C LEU A 316 17.35 7.64 -30.88
N ARG A 317 16.23 7.19 -31.49
CA ARG A 317 15.07 8.06 -31.73
C ARG A 317 14.44 8.51 -30.42
N MET A 318 14.27 7.59 -29.47
CA MET A 318 13.72 7.89 -28.15
C MET A 318 14.62 8.85 -27.38
N LEU A 319 15.92 8.61 -27.36
CA LEU A 319 16.89 9.51 -26.74
C LEU A 319 16.74 10.95 -27.25
N LYS A 320 16.63 11.11 -28.58
CA LYS A 320 16.47 12.43 -29.20
C LYS A 320 15.09 13.06 -28.92
N GLN A 321 14.03 12.26 -28.91
CA GLN A 321 12.65 12.75 -28.77
C GLN A 321 12.31 13.11 -27.32
N PHE A 322 12.81 12.36 -26.36
CA PHE A 322 12.51 12.50 -24.94
C PHE A 322 13.70 13.06 -24.15
N ARG A 323 14.56 13.82 -24.81
CA ARG A 323 15.75 14.40 -24.21
C ARG A 323 15.45 15.19 -22.94
N ASP A 324 14.35 15.95 -22.93
CA ASP A 324 13.95 16.85 -21.85
C ASP A 324 12.97 16.21 -20.86
N ASP A 325 12.69 14.89 -20.98
CA ASP A 325 11.79 14.15 -20.09
C ASP A 325 12.61 13.16 -19.23
N GLU A 326 12.84 13.55 -17.96
CA GLU A 326 13.61 12.74 -16.99
C GLU A 326 13.04 11.30 -16.86
N SER A 327 11.70 11.16 -16.80
CA SER A 327 11.04 9.87 -16.61
C SER A 327 11.22 8.96 -17.82
N ALA A 328 11.08 9.51 -19.01
CA ALA A 328 11.29 8.79 -20.27
C ALA A 328 12.74 8.38 -20.45
N LEU A 329 13.67 9.31 -20.15
CA LEU A 329 15.10 9.06 -20.21
C LEU A 329 15.51 7.97 -19.19
N GLN A 330 14.96 8.02 -17.98
CA GLN A 330 15.17 6.98 -16.95
C GLN A 330 14.64 5.61 -17.39
N ALA A 331 13.46 5.56 -18.04
CA ALA A 331 12.93 4.30 -18.57
C ALA A 331 13.83 3.70 -19.65
N LEU A 332 14.42 4.55 -20.51
CA LEU A 332 15.41 4.14 -21.51
C LEU A 332 16.73 3.67 -20.88
N ALA A 333 17.19 4.35 -19.83
CA ALA A 333 18.37 3.97 -19.07
C ALA A 333 18.18 2.63 -18.34
N ASN A 334 17.00 2.38 -17.77
CA ASN A 334 16.64 1.08 -17.18
C ASN A 334 16.71 -0.04 -18.23
N PHE A 335 16.12 0.17 -19.42
CA PHE A 335 16.24 -0.79 -20.52
C PHE A 335 17.71 -1.08 -20.85
N ALA A 336 18.54 -0.04 -20.98
CA ALA A 336 19.97 -0.18 -21.29
C ALA A 336 20.72 -0.95 -20.18
N ALA A 337 20.39 -0.67 -18.91
CA ALA A 337 20.98 -1.35 -17.76
C ALA A 337 20.60 -2.83 -17.69
N GLU A 338 19.31 -3.15 -17.92
CA GLU A 338 18.83 -4.54 -17.88
C GLU A 338 19.33 -5.41 -19.03
N THR A 339 19.60 -4.80 -20.18
CA THR A 339 20.04 -5.51 -21.39
C THR A 339 21.55 -5.43 -21.65
N GLY A 340 22.30 -4.64 -20.86
CA GLY A 340 23.75 -4.50 -20.99
C GLY A 340 24.19 -3.55 -22.11
N TYR A 341 23.30 -2.71 -22.65
CA TYR A 341 23.65 -1.72 -23.68
C TYR A 341 24.42 -0.54 -23.08
N ILE A 342 25.74 -0.75 -22.80
CA ILE A 342 26.62 0.24 -22.14
C ILE A 342 26.62 1.58 -22.87
N ASP A 343 26.72 1.59 -24.20
CA ASP A 343 26.75 2.83 -24.99
C ASP A 343 25.43 3.64 -24.85
N LEU A 344 24.29 2.95 -24.77
CA LEU A 344 23.01 3.60 -24.57
C LEU A 344 22.90 4.15 -23.14
N ALA A 345 23.28 3.37 -22.14
CA ALA A 345 23.32 3.79 -20.74
C ALA A 345 24.22 5.01 -20.54
N ARG A 346 25.39 5.03 -21.20
CA ARG A 346 26.30 6.17 -21.17
C ARG A 346 25.68 7.44 -21.77
N ARG A 347 25.04 7.32 -22.92
CA ARG A 347 24.34 8.46 -23.54
C ARG A 347 23.19 9.01 -22.68
N THR A 348 22.43 8.14 -22.03
CA THR A 348 21.37 8.59 -21.11
C THR A 348 21.96 9.29 -19.88
N TYR A 349 23.13 8.85 -19.41
CA TYR A 349 23.86 9.52 -18.33
C TYR A 349 24.39 10.90 -18.78
N GLU A 350 24.98 11.01 -19.97
CA GLU A 350 25.46 12.27 -20.55
C GLU A 350 24.30 13.28 -20.71
N GLU A 351 23.17 12.85 -21.28
CA GLU A 351 21.96 13.70 -21.39
C GLU A 351 21.43 14.12 -20.01
N SER A 352 21.51 13.27 -18.99
CA SER A 352 21.09 13.62 -17.63
C SER A 352 21.99 14.70 -17.00
N LEU A 353 23.29 14.73 -17.36
CA LEU A 353 24.22 15.78 -16.94
C LEU A 353 23.90 17.11 -17.63
N GLU A 354 23.62 17.09 -18.94
CA GLU A 354 23.29 18.29 -19.71
C GLU A 354 21.98 18.95 -19.27
N ASN A 355 20.99 18.15 -18.85
CA ASN A 355 19.67 18.62 -18.42
C ASN A 355 19.53 18.77 -16.89
N GLU A 356 20.58 18.60 -16.12
CA GLU A 356 20.60 18.72 -14.64
C GLU A 356 19.57 17.81 -13.93
N PHE A 357 19.32 16.61 -14.48
CA PHE A 357 18.41 15.62 -13.87
C PHE A 357 19.06 14.92 -12.66
N LYS A 358 18.36 13.93 -12.08
CA LYS A 358 18.88 13.12 -10.96
C LYS A 358 20.03 12.22 -11.40
N ILE A 359 21.21 12.79 -11.52
CA ILE A 359 22.43 12.16 -12.04
C ILE A 359 22.76 10.84 -11.34
N ASP A 360 22.49 10.72 -10.04
CA ASP A 360 22.75 9.54 -9.24
C ASP A 360 22.06 8.29 -9.79
N VAL A 361 20.83 8.41 -10.28
CA VAL A 361 20.05 7.30 -10.84
C VAL A 361 20.71 6.81 -12.14
N PHE A 362 21.03 7.72 -13.06
CA PHE A 362 21.62 7.37 -14.36
C PHE A 362 23.03 6.80 -14.21
N ALA A 363 23.82 7.35 -13.28
CA ALA A 363 25.16 6.83 -12.99
C ALA A 363 25.12 5.39 -12.44
N LEU A 364 24.21 5.09 -11.51
CA LEU A 364 24.03 3.72 -11.00
C LEU A 364 23.57 2.76 -12.10
N LEU A 365 22.66 3.19 -12.99
CA LEU A 365 22.22 2.40 -14.14
C LEU A 365 23.34 2.13 -15.15
N LEU A 366 24.26 3.07 -15.36
CA LEU A 366 25.43 2.84 -16.21
C LEU A 366 26.37 1.80 -15.59
N ILE A 367 26.63 1.87 -14.27
CA ILE A 367 27.40 0.81 -13.59
C ILE A 367 26.69 -0.54 -13.77
N GLU A 368 25.37 -0.57 -13.63
CA GLU A 368 24.58 -1.79 -13.77
C GLU A 368 24.65 -2.36 -15.19
N ALA A 369 24.63 -1.52 -16.24
CA ALA A 369 24.83 -1.95 -17.63
C ALA A 369 26.19 -2.64 -17.82
N HIS A 370 27.26 -2.09 -17.26
CA HIS A 370 28.57 -2.74 -17.27
C HIS A 370 28.54 -4.10 -16.57
N LEU A 371 27.85 -4.22 -15.42
CA LEU A 371 27.74 -5.50 -14.70
C LEU A 371 26.97 -6.57 -15.48
N VAL A 372 25.92 -6.19 -16.19
CA VAL A 372 25.11 -7.11 -17.02
C VAL A 372 25.93 -7.65 -18.18
N GLU A 373 26.70 -6.77 -18.85
CA GLU A 373 27.61 -7.15 -19.94
C GLU A 373 28.87 -7.86 -19.44
N LYS A 374 29.03 -8.00 -18.11
CA LYS A 374 30.20 -8.59 -17.44
C LYS A 374 31.50 -7.78 -17.66
N ASP A 375 31.38 -6.53 -18.02
CA ASP A 375 32.51 -5.58 -18.04
C ASP A 375 32.78 -5.04 -16.63
N PHE A 376 33.25 -5.91 -15.76
CA PHE A 376 33.51 -5.59 -14.36
C PHE A 376 34.62 -4.54 -14.17
N GLN A 377 35.58 -4.53 -15.09
CA GLN A 377 36.66 -3.54 -15.08
C GLN A 377 36.11 -2.15 -15.43
N GLY A 378 35.26 -2.04 -16.44
CA GLY A 378 34.59 -0.80 -16.81
C GLY A 378 33.72 -0.27 -15.69
N ALA A 379 32.96 -1.16 -15.00
CA ALA A 379 32.15 -0.80 -13.84
C ALA A 379 32.98 -0.19 -12.69
N LEU A 380 34.11 -0.80 -12.34
CA LEU A 380 35.01 -0.27 -11.28
C LEU A 380 35.66 1.04 -11.70
N LYS A 381 36.17 1.13 -12.94
CA LYS A 381 36.79 2.35 -13.46
C LYS A 381 35.83 3.53 -13.43
N PHE A 382 34.58 3.34 -13.93
CA PHE A 382 33.57 4.40 -13.90
C PHE A 382 33.17 4.76 -12.47
N SER A 383 33.10 3.79 -11.56
CA SER A 383 32.87 4.06 -10.14
C SER A 383 33.97 4.90 -9.50
N GLU A 384 35.26 4.71 -9.88
CA GLU A 384 36.38 5.51 -9.40
C GLU A 384 36.34 6.93 -9.97
N GLU A 385 35.92 7.10 -11.22
CA GLU A 385 35.71 8.41 -11.84
C GLU A 385 34.64 9.19 -11.08
N LEU A 386 33.49 8.54 -10.78
CA LEU A 386 32.39 9.13 -10.00
C LEU A 386 32.83 9.56 -8.59
N LEU A 387 33.67 8.78 -7.92
CA LEU A 387 34.19 9.12 -6.59
C LEU A 387 35.03 10.41 -6.61
N LYS A 388 35.75 10.66 -7.70
CA LYS A 388 36.55 11.87 -7.86
C LYS A 388 35.74 13.09 -8.25
N GLU A 389 34.74 12.90 -9.12
CA GLU A 389 34.00 14.00 -9.73
C GLU A 389 32.74 14.38 -8.96
N ARG A 390 32.11 13.43 -8.29
CA ARG A 390 30.78 13.56 -7.66
C ARG A 390 30.72 12.97 -6.23
N PRO A 391 31.62 13.39 -5.33
CA PRO A 391 31.70 12.75 -4.00
C PRO A 391 30.44 12.94 -3.15
N ASP A 392 29.71 14.05 -3.32
CA ASP A 392 28.55 14.39 -2.47
C ASP A 392 27.37 13.42 -2.63
N TRP A 393 26.99 13.10 -3.87
CA TRP A 393 25.87 12.18 -4.06
C TRP A 393 26.28 10.71 -3.84
N VAL A 394 27.54 10.36 -4.17
CA VAL A 394 28.07 9.03 -3.88
C VAL A 394 28.00 8.74 -2.39
N THR A 395 28.35 9.72 -1.53
CA THR A 395 28.23 9.59 -0.09
C THR A 395 26.78 9.37 0.36
N LYS A 396 25.82 10.07 -0.26
CA LYS A 396 24.38 9.90 0.03
C LYS A 396 23.82 8.54 -0.41
N LYS A 397 24.45 7.87 -1.36
CA LYS A 397 24.04 6.58 -1.94
C LYS A 397 25.08 5.48 -1.69
N TRP A 398 25.89 5.64 -0.65
CA TRP A 398 27.08 4.84 -0.39
C TRP A 398 26.80 3.34 -0.41
N GLY A 399 25.75 2.89 0.26
CA GLY A 399 25.41 1.47 0.34
C GLY A 399 25.15 0.84 -1.03
N ILE A 400 24.22 1.42 -1.83
CA ILE A 400 23.90 0.86 -3.16
C ILE A 400 25.09 0.99 -4.14
N PHE A 401 25.83 2.07 -4.07
CA PHE A 401 27.03 2.28 -4.88
C PHE A 401 28.09 1.20 -4.58
N ASN A 402 28.35 0.92 -3.30
CA ASN A 402 29.27 -0.15 -2.90
C ASN A 402 28.72 -1.55 -3.17
N ALA A 403 27.41 -1.76 -3.14
CA ALA A 403 26.83 -3.03 -3.58
C ALA A 403 27.20 -3.37 -5.02
N LEU A 404 27.11 -2.40 -5.94
CA LEU A 404 27.48 -2.61 -7.35
C LEU A 404 29.00 -2.82 -7.52
N ARG A 405 29.84 -2.08 -6.76
CA ARG A 405 31.29 -2.30 -6.73
C ARG A 405 31.66 -3.67 -6.16
N ALA A 406 30.92 -4.15 -5.17
CA ALA A 406 31.09 -5.50 -4.63
C ALA A 406 30.85 -6.55 -5.71
N VAL A 407 29.72 -6.46 -6.45
CA VAL A 407 29.43 -7.38 -7.57
C VAL A 407 30.56 -7.36 -8.61
N ALA A 408 31.04 -6.16 -9.01
CA ALA A 408 32.15 -6.02 -9.96
C ALA A 408 33.45 -6.67 -9.43
N SER A 409 33.77 -6.45 -8.15
CA SER A 409 34.98 -7.01 -7.54
C SER A 409 34.95 -8.54 -7.47
N TYR A 410 33.81 -9.11 -7.08
CA TYR A 410 33.60 -10.57 -7.12
C TYR A 410 33.68 -11.13 -8.55
N GLY A 411 33.10 -10.42 -9.53
CA GLY A 411 33.15 -10.78 -10.94
C GLY A 411 34.59 -10.78 -11.51
N MET A 412 35.46 -9.92 -10.98
CA MET A 412 36.90 -9.88 -11.31
C MET A 412 37.76 -10.91 -10.55
N GLY A 413 37.15 -11.73 -9.68
CA GLY A 413 37.91 -12.66 -8.84
C GLY A 413 38.67 -11.99 -7.68
N ARG A 414 38.21 -10.83 -7.21
CA ARG A 414 38.75 -10.11 -6.05
C ARG A 414 37.77 -10.15 -4.86
N PRO A 415 37.54 -11.32 -4.25
CA PRO A 415 36.53 -11.46 -3.19
C PRO A 415 36.83 -10.62 -1.95
N ASP A 416 38.11 -10.43 -1.59
CA ASP A 416 38.53 -9.65 -0.42
C ASP A 416 38.05 -8.20 -0.53
N LEU A 417 38.25 -7.57 -1.69
CA LEU A 417 37.77 -6.23 -1.96
C LEU A 417 36.23 -6.18 -2.04
N GLY A 418 35.65 -7.20 -2.66
CA GLY A 418 34.21 -7.35 -2.76
C GLY A 418 33.51 -7.45 -1.39
N GLU A 419 34.12 -8.16 -0.44
CA GLU A 419 33.56 -8.29 0.93
C GLU A 419 33.57 -6.96 1.70
N ILE A 420 34.61 -6.11 1.48
CA ILE A 420 34.68 -4.77 2.07
C ILE A 420 33.50 -3.93 1.60
N TYR A 421 33.29 -3.86 0.28
CA TYR A 421 32.18 -3.10 -0.30
C TYR A 421 30.80 -3.68 0.08
N LEU A 422 30.69 -5.00 0.13
CA LEU A 422 29.45 -5.67 0.53
C LEU A 422 29.08 -5.36 1.98
N LYS A 423 30.06 -5.26 2.88
CA LYS A 423 29.84 -4.90 4.28
C LYS A 423 29.22 -3.51 4.38
N ASP A 424 29.73 -2.51 3.68
CA ASP A 424 29.18 -1.15 3.68
C ASP A 424 27.71 -1.13 3.25
N PHE A 425 27.35 -1.91 2.23
CA PHE A 425 25.95 -2.07 1.81
C PHE A 425 25.07 -2.72 2.89
N LEU A 426 25.58 -3.74 3.58
CA LEU A 426 24.81 -4.47 4.58
C LEU A 426 24.67 -3.69 5.90
N ASP A 427 25.58 -2.76 6.19
CA ASP A 427 25.50 -1.90 7.37
C ASP A 427 24.42 -0.82 7.22
N GLU A 428 24.08 -0.42 5.99
CA GLU A 428 22.99 0.49 5.69
C GLU A 428 21.62 -0.22 5.58
N GLN A 429 20.54 0.52 5.89
CA GLN A 429 19.18 0.05 5.66
C GLN A 429 18.71 0.44 4.26
N SER A 430 18.53 -0.54 3.39
CA SER A 430 18.04 -0.35 2.03
C SER A 430 16.56 -0.76 1.87
N ARG A 431 15.96 -0.37 0.74
CA ARG A 431 14.61 -0.81 0.37
C ARG A 431 14.60 -2.30 0.03
N GLN A 432 13.48 -2.98 0.24
CA GLN A 432 13.33 -4.42 -0.04
C GLN A 432 13.73 -4.79 -1.47
N GLY A 433 13.28 -4.01 -2.47
CA GLY A 433 13.63 -4.23 -3.87
C GLY A 433 15.12 -4.11 -4.16
N THR A 434 15.85 -3.25 -3.45
CA THR A 434 17.30 -3.09 -3.60
C THR A 434 18.05 -4.35 -3.16
N TYR A 435 17.68 -4.95 -2.01
CA TYR A 435 18.29 -6.22 -1.57
C TYR A 435 18.07 -7.34 -2.59
N VAL A 436 16.86 -7.45 -3.13
CA VAL A 436 16.51 -8.45 -4.15
C VAL A 436 17.32 -8.22 -5.43
N ALA A 437 17.40 -6.98 -5.92
CA ALA A 437 18.17 -6.65 -7.13
C ALA A 437 19.65 -6.99 -6.95
N VAL A 438 20.28 -6.56 -5.86
CA VAL A 438 21.69 -6.85 -5.58
C VAL A 438 21.94 -8.35 -5.46
N ALA A 439 21.08 -9.09 -4.75
CA ALA A 439 21.20 -10.54 -4.63
C ALA A 439 21.11 -11.23 -6.00
N LYS A 440 20.21 -10.80 -6.88
CA LYS A 440 20.11 -11.32 -8.26
C LYS A 440 21.38 -11.06 -9.06
N ARG A 441 22.05 -9.92 -8.89
CA ARG A 441 23.35 -9.66 -9.53
C ARG A 441 24.45 -10.61 -9.02
N PHE A 442 24.49 -10.88 -7.70
CA PHE A 442 25.40 -11.91 -7.18
C PHE A 442 25.10 -13.30 -7.72
N THR A 443 23.82 -13.67 -7.86
CA THR A 443 23.41 -14.94 -8.46
C THR A 443 23.85 -15.03 -9.93
N SER A 444 23.75 -13.94 -10.72
CA SER A 444 24.13 -13.94 -12.14
C SER A 444 25.64 -14.15 -12.38
N ILE A 445 26.46 -13.89 -11.36
CA ILE A 445 27.92 -14.18 -11.38
C ILE A 445 28.28 -15.43 -10.57
N ASN A 446 27.30 -16.30 -10.28
CA ASN A 446 27.44 -17.55 -9.52
C ASN A 446 27.88 -17.38 -8.04
N GLN A 447 27.77 -16.19 -7.48
CA GLN A 447 28.08 -15.90 -6.07
C GLN A 447 26.85 -16.11 -5.17
N ASN A 448 26.31 -17.33 -5.20
CA ASN A 448 25.06 -17.67 -4.51
C ASN A 448 25.16 -17.57 -2.97
N GLN A 449 26.35 -17.75 -2.39
CA GLN A 449 26.57 -17.60 -0.95
C GLN A 449 26.36 -16.15 -0.51
N GLN A 450 26.90 -15.20 -1.25
CA GLN A 450 26.74 -13.78 -1.00
C GLN A 450 25.29 -13.35 -1.21
N ALA A 451 24.62 -13.85 -2.26
CA ALA A 451 23.20 -13.64 -2.47
C ALA A 451 22.37 -14.13 -1.27
N SER A 452 22.63 -15.35 -0.77
CA SER A 452 21.97 -15.89 0.43
C SER A 452 22.24 -15.06 1.68
N LYS A 453 23.47 -14.57 1.88
CA LYS A 453 23.86 -13.69 3.01
C LYS A 453 23.04 -12.39 2.99
N ILE A 454 22.98 -11.72 1.83
CA ILE A 454 22.21 -10.48 1.63
C ILE A 454 20.73 -10.72 1.94
N LEU A 455 20.13 -11.76 1.35
CA LEU A 455 18.71 -12.07 1.51
C LEU A 455 18.34 -12.52 2.92
N THR A 456 19.27 -13.16 3.64
CA THR A 456 19.08 -13.52 5.06
C THR A 456 18.97 -12.26 5.92
N ILE A 457 19.86 -11.30 5.76
CA ILE A 457 19.82 -10.02 6.46
C ILE A 457 18.57 -9.22 6.07
N ALA A 458 18.24 -9.18 4.78
CA ALA A 458 17.05 -8.53 4.29
C ALA A 458 15.77 -9.13 4.89
N HIS A 459 15.69 -10.48 4.99
CA HIS A 459 14.57 -11.17 5.63
C HIS A 459 14.43 -10.88 7.12
N GLN A 460 15.53 -10.75 7.84
CA GLN A 460 15.52 -10.33 9.24
C GLN A 460 14.96 -8.91 9.42
N ARG A 461 15.28 -8.00 8.49
CA ARG A 461 14.79 -6.60 8.48
C ARG A 461 13.35 -6.47 7.98
N SER A 462 12.92 -7.36 7.10
CA SER A 462 11.59 -7.36 6.47
C SER A 462 11.02 -8.78 6.36
N PRO A 463 10.59 -9.39 7.49
CA PRO A 463 10.19 -10.81 7.53
C PRO A 463 8.89 -11.12 6.77
N THR A 464 8.08 -10.11 6.45
CA THR A 464 6.82 -10.25 5.71
C THR A 464 6.97 -10.05 4.20
N SER A 465 8.17 -9.73 3.71
CA SER A 465 8.41 -9.52 2.29
C SER A 465 8.45 -10.83 1.50
N GLN A 466 7.42 -11.07 0.70
CA GLN A 466 7.33 -12.26 -0.15
C GLN A 466 8.46 -12.31 -1.19
N ALA A 467 8.82 -11.16 -1.77
CA ALA A 467 9.89 -11.08 -2.76
C ALA A 467 11.27 -11.46 -2.19
N ILE A 468 11.59 -11.00 -0.97
CA ILE A 468 12.83 -11.39 -0.29
C ILE A 468 12.79 -12.87 0.05
N LEU A 469 11.67 -13.35 0.59
CA LEU A 469 11.54 -14.73 1.04
C LEU A 469 11.63 -15.72 -0.13
N SER A 470 10.99 -15.45 -1.27
CA SER A 470 11.07 -16.29 -2.47
C SER A 470 12.51 -16.41 -2.99
N GLU A 471 13.22 -15.30 -3.10
CA GLU A 471 14.60 -15.30 -3.55
C GLU A 471 15.56 -15.96 -2.53
N LEU A 472 15.30 -15.81 -1.23
CA LEU A 472 16.06 -16.49 -0.19
C LEU A 472 15.90 -18.01 -0.26
N ILE A 473 14.66 -18.49 -0.44
CA ILE A 473 14.38 -19.93 -0.64
C ILE A 473 15.12 -20.42 -1.88
N ARG A 474 15.03 -19.70 -3.00
CA ARG A 474 15.71 -20.04 -4.26
C ARG A 474 17.23 -20.13 -4.08
N ALA A 475 17.83 -19.13 -3.42
CA ALA A 475 19.27 -19.12 -3.12
C ALA A 475 19.69 -20.29 -2.24
N LYS A 476 18.96 -20.57 -1.15
CA LYS A 476 19.24 -21.71 -0.25
C LYS A 476 19.10 -23.07 -0.98
N LEU A 477 18.07 -23.24 -1.79
CA LEU A 477 17.90 -24.44 -2.62
C LEU A 477 19.04 -24.61 -3.63
N THR A 478 19.58 -23.54 -4.17
CA THR A 478 20.70 -23.58 -5.13
C THR A 478 22.01 -23.98 -4.45
N ILE A 479 22.29 -23.44 -3.27
CA ILE A 479 23.50 -23.75 -2.49
C ILE A 479 23.38 -25.13 -1.84
N GLY A 480 22.18 -25.61 -1.53
CA GLY A 480 21.93 -26.82 -0.76
C GLY A 480 21.94 -26.62 0.75
N HIS A 481 21.69 -25.38 1.21
CA HIS A 481 21.60 -25.07 2.63
C HIS A 481 20.23 -25.47 3.17
N THR A 482 20.22 -26.37 4.16
CA THR A 482 18.99 -26.88 4.79
C THR A 482 18.54 -26.07 6.02
N ASP A 483 19.44 -25.23 6.57
CA ASP A 483 19.17 -24.45 7.77
C ASP A 483 17.93 -23.54 7.59
N LYS A 484 16.96 -23.69 8.50
CA LYS A 484 15.66 -22.96 8.50
C LYS A 484 14.83 -23.07 7.20
N LEU A 485 15.21 -23.98 6.30
CA LEU A 485 14.51 -24.10 5.00
C LEU A 485 13.05 -24.51 5.18
N TYR A 486 12.76 -25.37 6.17
CA TYR A 486 11.40 -25.76 6.54
C TYR A 486 10.54 -24.53 6.93
N ASP A 487 11.05 -23.71 7.84
CA ASP A 487 10.31 -22.54 8.35
C ASP A 487 10.08 -21.50 7.24
N LEU A 488 11.08 -21.28 6.39
CA LEU A 488 11.00 -20.35 5.28
C LEU A 488 9.94 -20.80 4.25
N ILE A 489 9.94 -22.08 3.85
CA ILE A 489 8.95 -22.61 2.90
C ILE A 489 7.57 -22.63 3.55
N SER A 490 7.42 -23.08 4.78
CA SER A 490 6.13 -23.08 5.48
C SER A 490 5.53 -21.68 5.57
N ARG A 491 6.36 -20.67 5.89
CA ARG A 491 5.93 -19.26 5.86
C ARG A 491 5.53 -18.80 4.46
N TYR A 492 6.29 -19.20 3.45
CA TYR A 492 6.01 -18.83 2.06
C TYR A 492 4.67 -19.40 1.57
N LEU A 493 4.34 -20.62 1.99
CA LEU A 493 3.05 -21.27 1.66
C LEU A 493 1.83 -20.52 2.24
N LEU A 494 2.02 -19.79 3.35
CA LEU A 494 0.99 -18.96 3.97
C LEU A 494 0.83 -17.57 3.31
N MET A 495 1.73 -17.22 2.38
CA MET A 495 1.67 -15.95 1.68
C MET A 495 0.69 -15.95 0.50
N ARG A 496 0.42 -14.76 -0.04
CA ARG A 496 -0.41 -14.61 -1.23
C ARG A 496 0.22 -15.30 -2.43
N ARG A 497 -0.51 -16.19 -3.07
CA ARG A 497 -0.14 -16.83 -4.33
C ARG A 497 1.36 -17.22 -4.41
N PRO A 498 1.82 -18.18 -3.62
CA PRO A 498 3.19 -18.66 -3.73
C PRO A 498 3.48 -19.09 -5.19
N ASP A 499 4.65 -18.67 -5.71
CA ASP A 499 5.07 -18.95 -7.08
C ASP A 499 5.15 -20.46 -7.33
N THR A 500 4.37 -20.95 -8.29
CA THR A 500 4.28 -22.39 -8.61
C THR A 500 5.61 -22.93 -9.13
N ASP A 501 6.38 -22.14 -9.89
CA ASP A 501 7.68 -22.55 -10.41
C ASP A 501 8.68 -22.75 -9.27
N LEU A 502 8.69 -21.84 -8.28
CA LEU A 502 9.52 -21.98 -7.08
C LEU A 502 9.09 -23.19 -6.24
N LEU A 503 7.79 -23.44 -6.08
CA LEU A 503 7.30 -24.60 -5.35
C LEU A 503 7.66 -25.91 -6.05
N SER A 504 7.57 -25.95 -7.38
CA SER A 504 7.98 -27.11 -8.19
C SER A 504 9.50 -27.34 -8.10
N GLU A 505 10.29 -26.27 -8.15
CA GLU A 505 11.73 -26.34 -7.94
C GLU A 505 12.07 -26.86 -6.52
N ALA A 506 11.39 -26.33 -5.51
CA ALA A 506 11.57 -26.76 -4.12
C ALA A 506 11.22 -28.24 -3.95
N TYR A 507 10.08 -28.70 -4.49
CA TYR A 507 9.66 -30.10 -4.45
C TYR A 507 10.71 -31.02 -5.10
N ARG A 508 11.16 -30.69 -6.30
CA ARG A 508 12.16 -31.45 -7.02
C ARG A 508 13.51 -31.51 -6.29
N LYS A 509 14.02 -30.38 -5.79
CA LYS A 509 15.31 -30.30 -5.10
C LYS A 509 15.25 -31.00 -3.74
N LEU A 510 14.21 -30.79 -2.93
CA LEU A 510 14.01 -31.49 -1.67
C LEU A 510 13.89 -33.01 -1.86
N GLY A 511 13.35 -33.48 -2.98
CA GLY A 511 13.29 -34.90 -3.34
C GLY A 511 14.65 -35.54 -3.63
N SER A 512 15.70 -34.75 -3.89
CA SER A 512 17.04 -35.24 -4.18
C SER A 512 17.84 -35.62 -2.91
N ASP A 513 18.86 -36.46 -3.09
CA ASP A 513 19.76 -36.95 -2.03
C ASP A 513 20.51 -35.80 -1.31
N ARG A 514 20.72 -34.69 -2.01
CA ARG A 514 21.39 -33.49 -1.43
C ARG A 514 20.67 -32.91 -0.22
N PHE A 515 19.37 -33.13 -0.13
CA PHE A 515 18.52 -32.60 0.95
C PHE A 515 18.02 -33.67 1.93
N ILE A 516 18.61 -34.86 1.93
CA ILE A 516 18.16 -35.99 2.75
C ILE A 516 18.12 -35.66 4.26
N PHE A 517 19.00 -34.76 4.71
CA PHE A 517 19.08 -34.32 6.10
C PHE A 517 18.29 -33.01 6.39
N ALA A 518 17.49 -32.54 5.41
CA ALA A 518 16.67 -31.35 5.66
C ALA A 518 15.60 -31.65 6.72
N GLN A 519 15.47 -30.76 7.69
CA GLN A 519 14.50 -30.89 8.77
C GLN A 519 13.07 -30.95 8.20
N ASN A 520 12.26 -31.89 8.70
CA ASN A 520 10.87 -32.09 8.29
C ASN A 520 10.67 -32.25 6.76
N ARG A 521 11.69 -32.77 6.07
CA ARG A 521 11.71 -32.95 4.61
C ARG A 521 10.45 -33.65 4.08
N ASP A 522 10.09 -34.78 4.67
CA ASP A 522 8.98 -35.60 4.19
C ASP A 522 7.63 -34.89 4.37
N SER A 523 7.46 -34.14 5.45
CA SER A 523 6.28 -33.30 5.66
C SER A 523 6.17 -32.20 4.60
N LEU A 524 7.29 -31.53 4.27
CA LEU A 524 7.32 -30.52 3.19
C LEU A 524 7.00 -31.14 1.83
N LEU A 525 7.57 -32.31 1.51
CA LEU A 525 7.30 -32.99 0.25
C LEU A 525 5.83 -33.37 0.13
N LEU A 526 5.20 -33.84 1.20
CA LEU A 526 3.77 -34.12 1.22
C LEU A 526 2.92 -32.86 0.98
N GLN A 527 3.22 -31.76 1.69
CA GLN A 527 2.51 -30.48 1.53
C GLN A 527 2.68 -29.90 0.12
N LEU A 528 3.91 -29.81 -0.38
CA LEU A 528 4.21 -29.30 -1.71
C LEU A 528 3.59 -30.18 -2.79
N GLY A 529 3.68 -31.53 -2.65
CA GLY A 529 3.09 -32.46 -3.59
C GLY A 529 1.56 -32.41 -3.63
N ALA A 530 0.89 -32.20 -2.51
CA ALA A 530 -0.56 -31.99 -2.45
C ALA A 530 -0.96 -30.69 -3.17
N LEU A 531 -0.30 -29.58 -2.84
CA LEU A 531 -0.57 -28.27 -3.43
C LEU A 531 -0.30 -28.23 -4.94
N LEU A 532 0.79 -28.85 -5.40
CA LEU A 532 1.13 -28.89 -6.83
C LEU A 532 0.13 -29.78 -7.61
N ARG A 533 -0.35 -30.89 -7.02
CA ARG A 533 -1.41 -31.70 -7.63
C ARG A 533 -2.73 -30.96 -7.74
N GLU A 534 -3.14 -30.26 -6.69
CA GLU A 534 -4.32 -29.41 -6.70
C GLU A 534 -4.24 -28.38 -7.83
N ARG A 535 -3.12 -27.67 -7.94
CA ARG A 535 -2.90 -26.67 -8.99
C ARG A 535 -2.79 -27.29 -10.39
N SER A 536 -2.28 -28.52 -10.56
CA SER A 536 -2.19 -29.20 -11.86
C SER A 536 -3.52 -29.81 -12.31
N GLN A 537 -4.40 -30.18 -11.39
CA GLN A 537 -5.76 -30.67 -11.74
C GLN A 537 -6.67 -29.56 -12.26
N ILE A 538 -6.35 -28.30 -11.96
CA ILE A 538 -7.03 -27.12 -12.50
C ILE A 538 -6.55 -26.82 -13.95
N THR A 539 -5.49 -27.45 -14.42
CA THR A 539 -5.02 -27.37 -15.81
C THR A 539 -5.62 -28.54 -16.61
N PRO A 540 -6.64 -28.33 -17.45
CA PRO A 540 -7.05 -29.40 -18.39
C PRO A 540 -5.85 -29.70 -19.27
N THR A 541 -5.47 -30.96 -19.30
CA THR A 541 -4.45 -31.53 -20.17
C THR A 541 -4.74 -31.10 -21.61
N LEU A 542 -4.06 -30.07 -22.11
CA LEU A 542 -3.86 -29.92 -23.55
C LEU A 542 -2.70 -30.85 -23.93
N ALA A 543 -3.00 -32.16 -23.97
CA ALA A 543 -2.33 -33.06 -24.84
C ALA A 543 -2.92 -32.85 -26.25
N LEU A 544 -2.15 -32.17 -27.08
CA LEU A 544 -1.94 -32.33 -28.52
C LEU A 544 -1.41 -31.04 -29.10
#